data_11ebb3d77a068281ce0a11d4d7d0bd3e
#
_entry.id   11ebb3d77a068281ce0a11d4d7d0bd3e
#
_cell.length_a   1.000
_cell.length_b   1.000
_cell.length_c   1.000
_cell.angle_alpha   90.00
_cell.angle_beta   90.00
_cell.angle_gamma   90.00
#
_symmetry.space_group_name_H-M   'P 1'
#
loop_
_entity.id
_entity.type
_entity.pdbx_description
1 polymer ?
#
loop_
_entity_poly.entity_id
_entity_poly.type
_entity_poly.pdbx_seq_one_letter_code
_entity_poly.pdbx_strand_id
1 'polypeptide(L)'
;MKEKDFQQQVISIARMYGWKVQHSRAVQMANGRWATPIQGEAGFPDLVLVKSNHDGRGGVIFAELKTDLGRVQDHQKAWICALHAGGAECYVWRPTDLLNISHRLSALSSHVAVTQ
;
A
#
# COMPACT_ATOMS: atom_id res chain seq x y z
N MET A 1 12.54 11.95 2.38
CA MET A 1 12.54 10.49 2.57
C MET A 1 12.48 9.81 1.21
N LYS A 2 13.31 8.83 0.98
CA LYS A 2 13.27 8.07 -0.27
C LYS A 2 12.08 7.13 -0.27
N GLU A 3 11.54 6.86 -1.45
CA GLU A 3 10.38 5.96 -1.59
C GLU A 3 10.66 4.58 -0.98
N LYS A 4 11.87 4.06 -1.18
CA LYS A 4 12.27 2.77 -0.60
C LYS A 4 12.20 2.77 0.92
N ASP A 5 12.64 3.85 1.55
CA ASP A 5 12.62 3.96 3.01
C ASP A 5 11.20 4.09 3.53
N PHE A 6 10.37 4.84 2.83
CA PHE A 6 8.95 4.96 3.16
C PHE A 6 8.26 3.60 3.04
N GLN A 7 8.54 2.86 1.97
CA GLN A 7 7.97 1.52 1.78
C GLN A 7 8.34 0.60 2.94
N GLN A 8 9.60 0.59 3.37
CA GLN A 8 10.00 -0.23 4.51
C GLN A 8 9.28 0.18 5.78
N GLN A 9 9.05 1.45 5.97
CA GLN A 9 8.35 1.96 7.14
C GLN A 9 6.90 1.47 7.16
N VAL A 10 6.21 1.57 6.03
CA VAL A 10 4.82 1.11 5.91
C VAL A 10 4.73 -0.41 6.13
N ILE A 11 5.65 -1.16 5.51
CA ILE A 11 5.68 -2.62 5.66
C ILE A 11 5.87 -3.00 7.13
N SER A 12 6.77 -2.31 7.83
CA SER A 12 7.02 -2.58 9.26
C SER A 12 5.78 -2.32 10.10
N ILE A 13 5.07 -1.22 9.84
CA ILE A 13 3.83 -0.91 10.54
C ILE A 13 2.79 -1.99 10.29
N ALA A 14 2.61 -2.38 9.02
CA ALA A 14 1.63 -3.39 8.65
C ALA A 14 1.91 -4.72 9.35
N ARG A 15 3.16 -5.17 9.31
CA ARG A 15 3.53 -6.43 9.95
C ARG A 15 3.39 -6.38 11.46
N MET A 16 3.68 -5.24 12.07
CA MET A 16 3.52 -5.06 13.51
C MET A 16 2.07 -5.29 13.94
N TYR A 17 1.12 -4.88 13.11
CA TYR A 17 -0.30 -5.05 13.42
C TYR A 17 -0.91 -6.31 12.80
N GLY A 18 -0.09 -7.22 12.32
CA GLY A 18 -0.55 -8.55 11.90
C GLY A 18 -1.01 -8.66 10.45
N TRP A 19 -0.71 -7.70 9.61
CA TRP A 19 -1.05 -7.76 8.19
C TRP A 19 -0.03 -8.60 7.43
N LYS A 20 -0.52 -9.42 6.50
CA LYS A 20 0.32 -10.05 5.49
C LYS A 20 0.61 -9.02 4.41
N VAL A 21 1.84 -9.03 3.92
CA VAL A 21 2.30 -8.02 2.99
C VAL A 21 2.81 -8.68 1.72
N GLN A 22 2.29 -8.23 0.58
CA GLN A 22 2.85 -8.55 -0.74
C GLN A 22 3.34 -7.24 -1.34
N HIS A 23 4.58 -7.22 -1.82
CA HIS A 23 5.13 -6.01 -2.44
C HIS A 23 5.96 -6.37 -3.66
N SER A 24 5.97 -5.44 -4.62
CA SER A 24 6.78 -5.58 -5.82
C SER A 24 8.21 -5.14 -5.56
N ARG A 25 9.16 -5.80 -6.18
CA ARG A 25 10.58 -5.47 -6.06
C ARG A 25 11.17 -5.31 -7.44
N ALA A 26 11.96 -4.24 -7.61
CA ALA A 26 12.79 -4.11 -8.78
C ALA A 26 13.92 -5.13 -8.70
N VAL A 27 14.24 -5.74 -9.84
CA VAL A 27 15.38 -6.66 -9.95
C VAL A 27 16.33 -6.13 -11.01
N GLN A 28 17.62 -6.44 -10.87
CA GLN A 28 18.61 -6.05 -11.85
C GLN A 28 18.59 -7.06 -13.00
N MET A 29 18.42 -6.55 -14.21
CA MET A 29 18.39 -7.36 -15.41
C MET A 29 19.81 -7.60 -15.93
N ALA A 30 19.94 -8.53 -16.88
CA ALA A 30 21.24 -8.89 -17.45
C ALA A 30 21.99 -7.71 -18.07
N ASN A 31 21.26 -6.70 -18.55
CA ASN A 31 21.85 -5.49 -19.12
C ASN A 31 22.21 -4.43 -18.08
N GLY A 32 22.10 -4.74 -16.79
CA GLY A 32 22.38 -3.81 -15.69
C GLY A 32 21.24 -2.90 -15.30
N ARG A 33 20.14 -2.88 -16.06
CA ARG A 33 18.98 -2.05 -15.74
C ARG A 33 18.14 -2.71 -14.64
N TRP A 34 17.50 -1.85 -13.85
CA TRP A 34 16.55 -2.30 -12.85
C TRP A 34 15.14 -2.29 -13.44
N ALA A 35 14.38 -3.35 -13.19
CA ALA A 35 13.01 -3.45 -13.65
C ALA A 35 12.22 -4.34 -12.70
N THR A 36 10.91 -4.10 -12.61
CA THR A 36 9.99 -4.98 -11.90
C THR A 36 9.40 -5.94 -12.93
N PRO A 37 9.55 -7.27 -12.76
CA PRO A 37 8.91 -8.21 -13.66
C PRO A 37 7.39 -8.04 -13.63
N ILE A 38 6.78 -7.96 -14.81
CA ILE A 38 5.34 -7.73 -14.94
C ILE A 38 4.78 -8.79 -15.88
N GLN A 39 3.72 -9.46 -15.42
CA GLN A 39 2.95 -10.40 -16.23
C GLN A 39 1.50 -9.96 -16.24
N GLY A 40 1.26 -8.77 -16.75
CA GLY A 40 -0.04 -8.17 -16.78
C GLY A 40 0.10 -6.71 -17.12
N GLU A 41 -0.91 -5.93 -16.84
CA GLU A 41 -0.88 -4.52 -17.12
C GLU A 41 -0.04 -3.78 -16.10
N ALA A 42 0.84 -2.91 -16.58
CA ALA A 42 1.72 -2.11 -15.74
C ALA A 42 0.90 -1.17 -14.84
N GLY A 43 1.48 -0.77 -13.73
CA GLY A 43 0.91 0.23 -12.84
C GLY A 43 0.22 -0.33 -11.61
N PHE A 44 0.26 -1.64 -11.42
CA PHE A 44 -0.33 -2.27 -10.23
C PHE A 44 0.28 -1.66 -8.97
N PRO A 45 -0.53 -1.42 -7.91
CA PRO A 45 -0.03 -0.81 -6.67
C PRO A 45 1.14 -1.54 -6.04
N ASP A 46 1.97 -0.80 -5.33
CA ASP A 46 3.21 -1.32 -4.72
C ASP A 46 2.96 -2.38 -3.66
N LEU A 47 1.89 -2.24 -2.91
CA LEU A 47 1.59 -3.12 -1.77
C LEU A 47 0.19 -3.69 -1.86
N VAL A 48 0.07 -4.95 -1.44
CA VAL A 48 -1.21 -5.55 -1.09
C VAL A 48 -1.09 -6.02 0.36
N LEU A 49 -2.02 -5.57 1.19
CA LEU A 49 -2.04 -5.89 2.61
C LEU A 49 -3.31 -6.67 2.92
N VAL A 50 -3.16 -7.78 3.63
CA VAL A 50 -4.31 -8.64 3.94
C VAL A 50 -4.31 -9.02 5.41
N LYS A 51 -5.44 -8.84 6.06
CA LYS A 51 -5.65 -9.26 7.44
C LYS A 51 -7.08 -9.75 7.60
N SER A 52 -7.27 -10.78 8.44
CA SER A 52 -8.61 -11.29 8.75
C SER A 52 -9.54 -10.14 9.15
N ASN A 53 -10.75 -10.15 8.63
CA ASN A 53 -11.74 -9.11 8.89
C ASN A 53 -12.89 -9.59 9.77
N HIS A 54 -12.75 -10.71 10.46
CA HIS A 54 -13.85 -11.23 11.28
C HIS A 54 -14.21 -10.30 12.44
N ASP A 55 -13.29 -9.45 12.86
CA ASP A 55 -13.55 -8.46 13.92
C ASP A 55 -13.83 -7.05 13.35
N GLY A 56 -13.90 -6.91 12.03
CA GLY A 56 -14.19 -5.65 11.37
C GLY A 56 -13.01 -4.71 11.17
N ARG A 57 -11.79 -5.12 11.54
CA ARG A 57 -10.61 -4.24 11.50
C ARG A 57 -9.56 -4.66 10.49
N GLY A 58 -9.79 -5.74 9.79
CA GLY A 58 -8.90 -6.22 8.75
C GLY A 58 -9.38 -5.83 7.37
N GLY A 59 -9.14 -6.69 6.40
CA GLY A 59 -9.56 -6.50 5.01
C GLY A 59 -8.44 -6.72 4.03
N VAL A 60 -8.64 -6.22 2.83
CA VAL A 60 -7.66 -6.26 1.75
C VAL A 60 -7.42 -4.82 1.30
N ILE A 61 -6.19 -4.37 1.38
CA ILE A 61 -5.81 -2.99 1.03
C ILE A 61 -4.79 -3.04 -0.09
N PHE A 62 -5.01 -2.21 -1.12
CA PHE A 62 -4.04 -1.97 -2.18
C PHE A 62 -3.47 -0.57 -1.96
N ALA A 63 -2.16 -0.43 -1.99
CA ALA A 63 -1.55 0.87 -1.73
C ALA A 63 -0.42 1.16 -2.72
N GLU A 64 -0.54 2.30 -3.38
CA GLU A 64 0.52 2.88 -4.17
C GLU A 64 1.31 3.82 -3.27
N LEU A 65 2.63 3.70 -3.24
CA LEU A 65 3.48 4.52 -2.38
C LEU A 65 4.21 5.56 -3.20
N LYS A 66 4.18 6.79 -2.74
CA LYS A 66 4.87 7.91 -3.39
C LYS A 66 5.59 8.74 -2.33
N THR A 67 6.70 9.36 -2.74
CA THR A 67 7.29 10.44 -1.93
C THR A 67 6.33 11.63 -1.92
N ASP A 68 6.60 12.62 -1.07
CA ASP A 68 5.71 13.78 -0.97
C ASP A 68 5.59 14.55 -2.29
N LEU A 69 6.62 14.51 -3.13
CA LEU A 69 6.63 15.21 -4.41
C LEU A 69 6.47 14.28 -5.62
N GLY A 70 6.38 12.98 -5.39
CA GLY A 70 6.27 12.01 -6.47
C GLY A 70 4.92 12.09 -7.19
N ARG A 71 4.92 11.88 -8.49
CA ARG A 71 3.69 11.91 -9.30
C ARG A 71 3.15 10.50 -9.49
N VAL A 72 1.83 10.38 -9.38
CA VAL A 72 1.15 9.15 -9.79
C VAL A 72 1.07 9.16 -11.31
N GLN A 73 1.61 8.13 -11.96
CA GLN A 73 1.61 8.01 -13.42
C GLN A 73 0.24 7.57 -13.92
N ASP A 74 -0.02 7.80 -15.21
CA ASP A 74 -1.33 7.49 -15.78
C ASP A 74 -1.71 6.02 -15.65
N HIS A 75 -0.77 5.12 -15.91
CA HIS A 75 -1.04 3.67 -15.79
C HIS A 75 -1.30 3.27 -14.33
N GLN A 76 -0.71 3.97 -13.37
CA GLN A 76 -0.99 3.75 -11.95
C GLN A 76 -2.38 4.27 -11.59
N LYS A 77 -2.75 5.45 -12.10
CA LYS A 77 -4.10 6.00 -11.91
C LYS A 77 -5.17 5.07 -12.45
N ALA A 78 -4.92 4.45 -13.60
CA ALA A 78 -5.87 3.52 -14.20
C ALA A 78 -6.14 2.34 -13.27
N TRP A 79 -5.11 1.77 -12.65
CA TRP A 79 -5.28 0.69 -11.68
C TRP A 79 -6.05 1.15 -10.44
N ILE A 80 -5.69 2.32 -9.91
CA ILE A 80 -6.35 2.87 -8.71
C ILE A 80 -7.83 3.08 -8.98
N CYS A 81 -8.17 3.69 -10.11
CA CYS A 81 -9.56 3.93 -10.49
C CYS A 81 -10.33 2.61 -10.67
N ALA A 82 -9.72 1.62 -11.31
CA ALA A 82 -10.35 0.33 -11.52
C ALA A 82 -10.61 -0.39 -10.19
N LEU A 83 -9.64 -0.35 -9.28
CA LEU A 83 -9.80 -0.96 -7.97
C LEU A 83 -10.91 -0.29 -7.17
N HIS A 84 -10.97 1.04 -7.16
CA HIS A 84 -12.05 1.77 -6.49
C HIS A 84 -13.39 1.42 -7.11
N ALA A 85 -13.49 1.43 -8.43
CA ALA A 85 -14.73 1.12 -9.13
C ALA A 85 -15.19 -0.33 -8.86
N GLY A 86 -14.22 -1.22 -8.64
CA GLY A 86 -14.51 -2.61 -8.28
C GLY A 86 -14.83 -2.83 -6.81
N GLY A 87 -14.84 -1.77 -6.01
CA GLY A 87 -15.17 -1.86 -4.59
C GLY A 87 -13.98 -2.16 -3.68
N ALA A 88 -12.76 -2.10 -4.17
CA ALA A 88 -11.58 -2.39 -3.36
C ALA A 88 -11.15 -1.16 -2.54
N GLU A 89 -10.59 -1.43 -1.38
CA GLU A 89 -9.94 -0.40 -0.58
C GLU A 89 -8.55 -0.14 -1.17
N CYS A 90 -8.34 1.07 -1.71
CA CYS A 90 -7.11 1.40 -2.42
C CYS A 90 -6.71 2.83 -2.11
N TYR A 91 -5.43 3.02 -1.84
CA TYR A 91 -4.86 4.32 -1.46
C TYR A 91 -3.63 4.67 -2.27
N VAL A 92 -3.39 5.97 -2.38
CA VAL A 92 -2.06 6.49 -2.64
C VAL A 92 -1.55 7.03 -1.31
N TRP A 93 -0.49 6.44 -0.80
CA TRP A 93 0.08 6.84 0.49
C TRP A 93 1.39 7.59 0.30
N ARG A 94 1.53 8.66 1.06
CA ARG A 94 2.73 9.50 1.10
C ARG A 94 3.24 9.58 2.53
N PRO A 95 4.50 9.97 2.77
CA PRO A 95 5.02 10.09 4.14
C PRO A 95 4.15 10.97 5.05
N THR A 96 3.53 12.00 4.50
CA THR A 96 2.61 12.85 5.28
C THR A 96 1.37 12.11 5.77
N ASP A 97 1.10 10.93 5.23
CA ASP A 97 -0.06 10.12 5.63
C ASP A 97 0.25 9.14 6.75
N LEU A 98 1.47 9.12 7.29
CA LEU A 98 1.89 8.07 8.23
C LEU A 98 0.95 7.91 9.42
N LEU A 99 0.43 9.00 9.95
CA LEU A 99 -0.51 8.91 11.06
C LEU A 99 -1.80 8.21 10.65
N ASN A 100 -2.35 8.59 9.51
CA ASN A 100 -3.55 7.95 8.97
C ASN A 100 -3.31 6.49 8.62
N ILE A 101 -2.15 6.17 8.08
CA ILE A 101 -1.78 4.79 7.77
C ILE A 101 -1.76 3.96 9.05
N SER A 102 -1.11 4.47 10.09
CA SER A 102 -1.05 3.78 11.38
C SER A 102 -2.44 3.57 11.97
N HIS A 103 -3.29 4.58 11.90
CA HIS A 103 -4.67 4.46 12.35
C HIS A 103 -5.43 3.36 11.62
N ARG A 104 -5.31 3.34 10.30
CA ARG A 104 -6.03 2.32 9.51
C ARG A 104 -5.54 0.91 9.80
N LEU A 105 -4.25 0.73 9.96
CA LEU A 105 -3.66 -0.59 10.14
C LEU A 105 -3.72 -1.08 11.59
N SER A 106 -3.88 -0.17 12.53
CA SER A 106 -3.95 -0.49 13.95
C SER A 106 -5.28 -1.13 14.30
N ALA A 107 -5.24 -2.16 15.13
CA ALA A 107 -6.45 -2.81 15.62
C ALA A 107 -7.27 -1.92 16.56
N LEU A 108 -6.71 -0.83 17.04
CA LEU A 108 -7.38 0.01 18.03
C LEU A 108 -8.28 1.07 17.44
N SER A 109 -8.11 1.38 16.14
CA SER A 109 -8.71 2.56 15.56
C SER A 109 -10.24 2.61 15.67
N SER A 110 -10.93 1.55 15.29
CA SER A 110 -12.40 1.57 15.29
C SER A 110 -12.98 1.53 16.68
N HIS A 111 -12.32 0.87 17.61
CA HIS A 111 -12.79 0.79 18.99
C HIS A 111 -12.71 2.14 19.69
N VAL A 112 -11.63 2.85 19.48
CA VAL A 112 -11.47 4.18 20.08
C VAL A 112 -12.59 5.09 19.64
N ALA A 113 -12.98 5.01 18.37
CA ALA A 113 -14.05 5.86 17.84
C ALA A 113 -15.41 5.53 18.45
N VAL A 114 -15.64 4.29 18.83
CA VAL A 114 -16.96 3.83 19.28
C VAL A 114 -17.16 4.04 20.77
N THR A 115 -16.10 4.05 21.54
CA THR A 115 -16.21 4.08 22.99
C THR A 115 -16.48 5.45 23.56
N GLN A 116 -16.67 6.42 22.78
CA GLN A 116 -16.89 7.80 23.23
C GLN A 116 -18.26 8.09 23.79
#